data_d0a571387f33fb345ce23193c8d9a950
#
_entry.id   d0a571387f33fb345ce23193c8d9a950
#
_cell.length_a   1.000
_cell.length_b   1.000
_cell.length_c   1.000
_cell.angle_alpha   90.00
_cell.angle_beta   90.00
_cell.angle_gamma   90.00
#
_symmetry.space_group_name_H-M   'P 1'
#
loop_
_entity.id
_entity.type
_entity.pdbx_description
1 polymer ?
#
loop_
_entity_poly.entity_id
_entity_poly.type
_entity_poly.pdbx_seq_one_letter_code
_entity_poly.pdbx_strand_id
1 'polypeptide(L)' 'MSKLLALDQSSKITGVAIFEDGKLCKYSKIDVDGELPYRLTEIRNRVKNIITEENITEVAIEDI' A
#
# COMPACT_ATOMS: atom_id res chain seq x y z
N MET A 1 13.00 -15.20 -1.93
CA MET A 1 11.97 -14.79 -0.96
C MET A 1 11.01 -13.84 -1.64
N SER A 2 9.71 -14.13 -1.59
CA SER A 2 8.73 -13.22 -2.20
C SER A 2 8.06 -12.38 -1.12
N LYS A 3 7.92 -11.11 -1.41
CA LYS A 3 7.29 -10.15 -0.52
C LYS A 3 6.22 -9.39 -1.30
N LEU A 4 4.97 -9.57 -0.90
CA LEU A 4 3.82 -9.01 -1.59
C LEU A 4 3.26 -7.84 -0.82
N LEU A 5 3.05 -6.74 -1.53
CA LEU A 5 2.33 -5.59 -1.03
C LEU A 5 0.92 -5.62 -1.61
N ALA A 6 -0.08 -5.76 -0.76
CA ALA A 6 -1.48 -5.74 -1.16
C ALA A 6 -2.10 -4.40 -0.75
N LEU A 7 -2.69 -3.72 -1.70
CA LEU A 7 -3.35 -2.44 -1.49
C LEU A 7 -4.86 -2.61 -1.65
N ASP A 8 -5.59 -2.16 -0.65
CA ASP A 8 -7.04 -2.17 -0.65
C ASP A 8 -7.53 -0.73 -0.62
N GLN A 9 -7.99 -0.23 -1.76
CA GLN A 9 -8.40 1.16 -1.89
C GLN A 9 -9.89 1.31 -1.64
N SER A 10 -10.22 1.98 -0.55
CA SER A 10 -11.57 2.48 -0.33
C SER A 10 -11.61 3.98 -0.64
N SER A 11 -12.77 4.61 -0.49
CA SER A 11 -12.95 6.00 -0.90
C SER A 11 -12.04 7.00 -0.19
N LYS A 12 -11.61 6.72 1.02
CA LYS A 12 -10.79 7.66 1.82
C LYS A 12 -9.51 7.05 2.36
N ILE A 13 -9.49 5.75 2.60
CA ILE A 13 -8.40 5.08 3.27
C ILE A 13 -7.86 3.98 2.39
N THR A 14 -6.55 3.91 2.26
CA THR A 14 -5.90 2.81 1.58
C THR A 14 -5.37 1.83 2.61
N GLY A 15 -5.87 0.61 2.60
CA GLY A 15 -5.33 -0.46 3.41
C GLY A 15 -4.07 -1.01 2.78
N VAL A 16 -3.06 -1.25 3.61
CA VAL A 16 -1.76 -1.74 3.15
C VAL A 16 -1.43 -3.00 3.94
N ALA A 17 -1.28 -4.10 3.24
CA ALA A 17 -0.89 -5.37 3.86
C ALA A 17 0.39 -5.87 3.20
N ILE A 18 1.32 -6.33 4.00
CA ILE A 18 2.57 -6.90 3.51
C ILE A 18 2.62 -8.36 3.88
N PHE A 19 2.78 -9.21 2.88
CA PHE A 19 2.89 -10.66 3.04
C PHE A 19 4.30 -11.10 2.68
N GLU A 20 4.86 -11.96 3.48
CA GLU A 20 6.14 -12.59 3.17
C GLU A 20 5.93 -14.10 3.12
N ASP A 21 6.24 -14.69 1.96
CA ASP A 21 6.05 -16.12 1.70
C ASP A 21 4.64 -16.60 2.05
N GLY A 22 3.64 -15.79 1.70
CA GLY A 22 2.23 -16.12 1.90
C GLY A 22 1.68 -15.79 3.27
N LYS A 23 2.49 -15.26 4.18
CA LYS A 23 2.05 -14.90 5.53
C LYS A 23 1.99 -13.40 5.72
N LEU A 24 0.91 -12.95 6.36
CA LEU A 24 0.76 -11.54 6.69
C LEU A 24 1.79 -11.12 7.74
N CYS A 25 2.64 -10.17 7.38
CA CYS A 25 3.69 -9.65 8.27
C CYS A 25 3.33 -8.30 8.87
N LYS A 26 2.72 -7.42 8.07
CA LYS A 26 2.37 -6.07 8.51
C LYS A 26 1.05 -5.65 7.90
N TYR A 27 0.30 -4.87 8.64
CA TYR A 27 -0.90 -4.22 8.14
C TYR A 27 -0.93 -2.79 8.63
N SER A 28 -1.24 -1.86 7.74
CA SER A 28 -1.37 -0.46 8.09
C SER A 28 -2.39 0.21 7.19
N LYS A 29 -2.69 1.46 7.50
CA LYS A 29 -3.62 2.26 6.70
C LYS A 29 -2.96 3.57 6.34
N ILE A 30 -3.20 4.02 5.12
CA ILE A 30 -2.79 5.34 4.68
C ILE A 30 -4.04 6.21 4.61
N ASP A 31 -4.09 7.23 5.46
CA ASP A 31 -5.20 8.17 5.51
C ASP A 31 -4.62 9.55 5.24
N VAL A 32 -4.96 10.11 4.09
CA VAL A 32 -4.44 11.40 3.65
C VAL A 32 -5.62 12.33 3.39
N ASP A 33 -5.64 13.46 4.07
CA ASP A 33 -6.64 14.50 3.87
C ASP A 33 -6.29 15.39 2.68
N GLY A 34 -7.29 16.06 2.15
CA GLY A 34 -7.10 17.00 1.06
C GLY A 34 -7.88 16.61 -0.18
N GLU A 35 -7.67 17.37 -1.26
CA GLU A 35 -8.33 17.13 -2.53
C GLU A 35 -7.73 15.92 -3.23
N LEU A 36 -8.50 15.32 -4.12
CA LEU A 36 -8.15 14.07 -4.77
C LEU A 36 -6.78 14.05 -5.44
N PRO A 37 -6.39 15.05 -6.23
CA PRO A 37 -5.06 15.01 -6.86
C PRO A 37 -3.91 14.95 -5.84
N TYR A 38 -4.03 15.72 -4.77
CA TYR A 38 -3.04 15.74 -3.70
C TYR A 38 -2.99 14.38 -2.99
N ARG A 39 -4.15 13.82 -2.67
CA ARG A 39 -4.23 12.53 -1.97
C ARG A 39 -3.60 11.41 -2.79
N LEU A 40 -3.88 11.39 -4.10
CA LEU A 40 -3.30 10.38 -4.98
C LEU A 40 -1.78 10.47 -5.02
N THR A 41 -1.25 11.69 -5.08
CA THR A 41 0.21 11.91 -5.08
C THR A 41 0.84 11.43 -3.78
N GLU A 42 0.23 11.75 -2.64
CA GLU A 42 0.74 11.33 -1.33
C GLU A 42 0.69 9.82 -1.15
N ILE A 43 -0.41 9.19 -1.53
CA ILE A 43 -0.55 7.74 -1.44
C ILE A 43 0.50 7.06 -2.32
N ARG A 44 0.69 7.55 -3.53
CA ARG A 44 1.68 7.02 -4.45
C ARG A 44 3.09 7.12 -3.85
N ASN A 45 3.44 8.26 -3.26
CA ASN A 45 4.75 8.46 -2.67
C ASN A 45 4.97 7.53 -1.47
N ARG A 46 3.97 7.35 -0.63
CA ARG A 46 4.06 6.44 0.52
C ARG A 46 4.20 5.00 0.08
N VAL A 47 3.43 4.58 -0.91
CA VAL A 47 3.51 3.23 -1.47
C VAL A 47 4.90 2.99 -2.06
N LYS A 48 5.43 3.96 -2.79
CA LYS A 48 6.76 3.87 -3.38
C LYS A 48 7.85 3.70 -2.32
N ASN A 49 7.74 4.42 -1.21
CA ASN A 49 8.66 4.29 -0.10
C ASN A 49 8.58 2.90 0.55
N ILE A 50 7.37 2.37 0.71
CA ILE A 50 7.18 1.03 1.27
C ILE A 50 7.83 -0.01 0.37
N ILE A 51 7.64 0.09 -0.94
CA ILE A 51 8.23 -0.82 -1.90
C ILE A 51 9.76 -0.84 -1.75
N THR A 52 10.36 0.32 -1.60
CA THR A 52 11.80 0.45 -1.44
C THR A 52 12.28 -0.06 -0.08
N GLU A 53 11.66 0.39 1.00
CA GLU A 53 12.09 0.07 2.36
C GLU A 53 11.89 -1.39 2.73
N GLU A 54 10.81 -2.00 2.24
CA GLU A 54 10.45 -3.38 2.59
C GLU A 54 10.93 -4.40 1.54
N ASN A 55 11.59 -3.94 0.49
CA ASN A 55 12.08 -4.81 -0.59
C ASN A 55 10.93 -5.63 -1.21
N ILE A 56 9.85 -4.96 -1.55
CA ILE A 56 8.65 -5.59 -2.12
C ILE A 56 8.99 -6.13 -3.51
N THR A 57 8.59 -7.37 -3.78
CA THR A 57 8.81 -8.03 -5.06
C THR A 57 7.55 -8.08 -5.93
N GLU A 58 6.37 -8.01 -5.31
CA GLU A 58 5.09 -8.04 -6.04
C GLU A 58 4.12 -7.06 -5.42
N VAL A 59 3.27 -6.48 -6.25
CA VAL A 59 2.21 -5.56 -5.80
C VAL A 59 0.88 -6.04 -6.35
N ALA A 60 -0.12 -6.15 -5.47
CA ALA A 60 -1.49 -6.45 -5.84
C ALA A 60 -2.38 -5.30 -5.39
N ILE A 61 -3.27 -4.87 -6.26
CA ILE A 61 -4.20 -3.78 -5.97
C ILE A 61 -5.62 -4.31 -6.10
N GLU A 62 -6.40 -4.16 -5.05
CA GLU A 62 -7.83 -4.45 -5.10
C GLU A 62 -8.58 -3.12 -5.11
N ASP A 63 -9.42 -2.97 -6.11
CA ASP A 63 -10.28 -1.80 -6.28
C ASP A 63 -11.69 -2.20 -5.88
N ILE A 64 -12.15 -1.65 -4.78
CA ILE A 64 -13.48 -1.95 -4.24
C ILE A 64 -14.46 -0.83 -4.55
#